data_b5f05ce5b81b67d936c9e4a5d69107cb
#
_entry.id   b5f05ce5b81b67d936c9e4a5d69107cb
#
_cell.length_a   1.000
_cell.length_b   1.000
_cell.length_c   1.000
_cell.angle_alpha   90.00
_cell.angle_beta   90.00
_cell.angle_gamma   90.00
#
_symmetry.space_group_name_H-M   'P 1'
#
loop_
_entity.id
_entity.type
_entity.pdbx_description
1 polymer ?
#
loop_
_entity_poly.entity_id
_entity_poly.type
_entity_poly.pdbx_seq_one_letter_code
_entity_poly.pdbx_strand_id
1 'polypeptide(L)'
;MRKEKGFSLIELLIVVAIILIIVAIAIPSLLRAKMSANDSSAASTIRTLNTAQVTYAATYPAVGFSPNLKSLGPSAAPPACDKTAACLIDNVLACSSATGCPKSGYNYFMVGATPSASGVVGDYAASASPIVVNSTGTNNFCSTADAVLRSFKTAIPAPSSVAPQLTAPESIANCQTITKYGPIQ
;
A
#
# COMPACT_ATOMS: atom_id res chain seq x y z
N MET A 1 30.40 55.00 -13.05
CA MET A 1 29.00 54.59 -12.81
C MET A 1 28.71 53.41 -13.76
N ARG A 2 28.51 52.18 -13.24
CA ARG A 2 28.07 51.04 -14.06
C ARG A 2 26.59 51.24 -14.38
N LYS A 3 26.22 51.28 -15.69
CA LYS A 3 24.83 51.30 -16.12
C LYS A 3 24.23 49.89 -15.85
N GLU A 4 23.36 49.79 -14.90
CA GLU A 4 22.51 48.61 -14.67
C GLU A 4 21.61 48.43 -15.89
N LYS A 5 21.75 47.32 -16.61
CA LYS A 5 20.84 46.97 -17.72
C LYS A 5 19.56 46.39 -17.09
N GLY A 6 18.44 47.08 -17.20
CA GLY A 6 17.14 46.59 -16.78
C GLY A 6 16.66 45.44 -17.68
N PHE A 7 15.92 44.51 -17.11
CA PHE A 7 15.31 43.35 -17.83
C PHE A 7 14.12 43.86 -18.67
N SER A 8 14.01 43.41 -19.92
CA SER A 8 12.87 43.76 -20.76
C SER A 8 11.62 42.94 -20.35
N LEU A 9 10.45 43.59 -20.36
CA LEU A 9 9.17 42.94 -20.07
C LEU A 9 8.89 41.81 -21.05
N ILE A 10 9.31 41.94 -22.31
CA ILE A 10 9.12 40.93 -23.34
C ILE A 10 10.02 39.69 -23.11
N GLU A 11 11.23 39.87 -22.61
CA GLU A 11 12.12 38.73 -22.23
C GLU A 11 11.52 37.91 -21.11
N LEU A 12 10.93 38.55 -20.10
CA LEU A 12 10.25 37.84 -19.01
C LEU A 12 9.02 37.09 -19.53
N LEU A 13 8.22 37.73 -20.42
CA LEU A 13 7.00 37.14 -20.96
C LEU A 13 7.29 35.87 -21.80
N ILE A 14 8.32 35.88 -22.63
CA ILE A 14 8.72 34.71 -23.44
C ILE A 14 9.18 33.57 -22.53
N VAL A 15 9.97 33.86 -21.52
CA VAL A 15 10.47 32.84 -20.59
C VAL A 15 9.32 32.14 -19.83
N VAL A 16 8.37 32.94 -19.32
CA VAL A 16 7.19 32.43 -18.62
C VAL A 16 6.33 31.58 -19.58
N ALA A 17 6.12 32.02 -20.82
CA ALA A 17 5.36 31.29 -21.81
C ALA A 17 5.97 29.90 -22.09
N ILE A 18 7.29 29.81 -22.24
CA ILE A 18 7.99 28.53 -22.46
C ILE A 18 7.87 27.62 -21.25
N ILE A 19 8.04 28.15 -20.03
CA ILE A 19 7.89 27.38 -18.79
C ILE A 19 6.48 26.81 -18.67
N LEU A 20 5.44 27.61 -18.95
CA LEU A 20 4.05 27.16 -18.89
C LEU A 20 3.75 26.02 -19.87
N ILE A 21 4.31 26.07 -21.09
CA ILE A 21 4.15 24.98 -22.08
C ILE A 21 4.78 23.68 -21.56
N ILE A 22 6.00 23.75 -21.02
CA ILE A 22 6.70 22.57 -20.48
C ILE A 22 5.94 22.00 -19.28
N VAL A 23 5.50 22.83 -18.36
CA VAL A 23 4.75 22.43 -17.16
C VAL A 23 3.41 21.77 -17.51
N ALA A 24 2.70 22.30 -18.52
CA ALA A 24 1.42 21.75 -18.98
C ALA A 24 1.54 20.27 -19.43
N ILE A 25 2.68 19.88 -20.01
CA ILE A 25 2.95 18.50 -20.45
C ILE A 25 3.55 17.67 -19.31
N ALA A 26 4.41 18.26 -18.49
CA ALA A 26 5.16 17.55 -17.46
C ALA A 26 4.31 17.12 -16.25
N ILE A 27 3.36 17.97 -15.80
CA ILE A 27 2.54 17.67 -14.61
C ILE A 27 1.71 16.38 -14.77
N PRO A 28 0.91 16.19 -15.85
CA PRO A 28 0.13 14.96 -16.00
C PRO A 28 0.99 13.70 -16.10
N SER A 29 2.15 13.81 -16.74
CA SER A 29 3.11 12.71 -16.85
C SER A 29 3.69 12.33 -15.48
N LEU A 30 4.08 13.33 -14.68
CA LEU A 30 4.62 13.14 -13.33
C LEU A 30 3.61 12.48 -12.40
N LEU A 31 2.33 12.89 -12.45
CA LEU A 31 1.28 12.30 -11.63
C LEU A 31 1.08 10.82 -11.95
N ARG A 32 1.07 10.45 -13.24
CA ARG A 32 0.98 9.03 -13.65
C ARG A 32 2.19 8.23 -13.20
N ALA A 33 3.39 8.78 -13.33
CA ALA A 33 4.62 8.14 -12.87
C ALA A 33 4.60 7.92 -11.34
N LYS A 34 4.11 8.91 -10.57
CA LYS A 34 3.95 8.80 -9.11
C LYS A 34 2.95 7.70 -8.73
N MET A 35 1.80 7.62 -9.40
CA MET A 35 0.83 6.54 -9.15
C MET A 35 1.43 5.16 -9.43
N SER A 36 2.12 4.98 -10.56
CA SER A 36 2.77 3.73 -10.91
C SER A 36 3.88 3.34 -9.92
N ALA A 37 4.64 4.30 -9.42
CA ALA A 37 5.65 4.07 -8.38
C ALA A 37 5.01 3.62 -7.05
N ASN A 38 3.89 4.25 -6.66
CA ASN A 38 3.14 3.86 -5.47
C ASN A 38 2.53 2.46 -5.62
N ASP A 39 1.96 2.12 -6.80
CA ASP A 39 1.43 0.78 -7.10
C ASP A 39 2.54 -0.28 -6.97
N SER A 40 3.72 -0.02 -7.52
CA SER A 40 4.88 -0.91 -7.41
C SER A 40 5.38 -1.06 -5.96
N SER A 41 5.41 0.05 -5.20
CA SER A 41 5.75 0.04 -3.77
C SER A 41 4.74 -0.77 -2.97
N ALA A 42 3.44 -0.65 -3.28
CA ALA A 42 2.39 -1.42 -2.62
C ALA A 42 2.52 -2.92 -2.89
N ALA A 43 2.75 -3.31 -4.14
CA ALA A 43 3.00 -4.70 -4.52
C ALA A 43 4.22 -5.30 -3.79
N SER A 44 5.31 -4.54 -3.71
CA SER A 44 6.52 -4.94 -2.97
C SER A 44 6.24 -5.08 -1.47
N THR A 45 5.49 -4.16 -0.88
CA THR A 45 5.14 -4.21 0.56
C THR A 45 4.29 -5.44 0.89
N ILE A 46 3.31 -5.82 0.04
CA ILE A 46 2.53 -7.05 0.24
C ILE A 46 3.44 -8.29 0.21
N ARG A 47 4.43 -8.35 -0.70
CA ARG A 47 5.41 -9.45 -0.72
C ARG A 47 6.25 -9.49 0.56
N THR A 48 6.64 -8.34 1.09
CA THR A 48 7.34 -8.25 2.38
C THR A 48 6.45 -8.77 3.52
N LEU A 49 5.16 -8.43 3.53
CA LEU A 49 4.21 -8.95 4.50
C LEU A 49 4.05 -10.47 4.41
N ASN A 50 4.01 -11.04 3.20
CA ASN A 50 4.00 -12.50 3.00
C ASN A 50 5.24 -13.16 3.62
N THR A 51 6.44 -12.61 3.35
CA THR A 51 7.69 -13.12 3.93
C THR A 51 7.68 -13.03 5.45
N ALA A 52 7.20 -11.92 6.00
CA ALA A 52 7.06 -11.72 7.45
C ALA A 52 6.08 -12.75 8.06
N GLN A 53 4.97 -13.03 7.40
CA GLN A 53 3.99 -14.03 7.84
C GLN A 53 4.56 -15.44 7.86
N VAL A 54 5.28 -15.84 6.83
CA VAL A 54 5.95 -17.15 6.79
C VAL A 54 7.00 -17.26 7.91
N THR A 55 7.77 -16.21 8.12
CA THR A 55 8.76 -16.17 9.21
C THR A 55 8.09 -16.25 10.58
N TYR A 56 6.98 -15.52 10.76
CA TYR A 56 6.20 -15.55 12.00
C TYR A 56 5.66 -16.96 12.28
N ALA A 57 5.02 -17.62 11.30
CA ALA A 57 4.48 -18.97 11.45
C ALA A 57 5.57 -20.00 11.75
N ALA A 58 6.75 -19.86 11.15
CA ALA A 58 7.91 -20.72 11.44
C ALA A 58 8.45 -20.52 12.86
N THR A 59 8.43 -19.27 13.37
CA THR A 59 8.92 -18.93 14.72
C THR A 59 7.92 -19.31 15.82
N TYR A 60 6.62 -19.19 15.52
CA TYR A 60 5.52 -19.43 16.47
C TYR A 60 4.53 -20.49 15.94
N PRO A 61 4.94 -21.74 15.76
CA PRO A 61 4.10 -22.78 15.13
C PRO A 61 2.81 -23.09 15.91
N ALA A 62 2.79 -22.85 17.22
CA ALA A 62 1.60 -23.00 18.05
C ALA A 62 0.55 -21.89 17.81
N VAL A 63 0.92 -20.79 17.20
CA VAL A 63 0.03 -19.67 16.83
C VAL A 63 -0.35 -19.75 15.35
N GLY A 64 0.59 -20.18 14.49
CA GLY A 64 0.44 -20.17 13.03
C GLY A 64 0.75 -18.78 12.48
N PHE A 65 -0.09 -18.27 11.58
CA PHE A 65 0.07 -16.91 11.03
C PHE A 65 -0.32 -15.82 12.03
N SER A 66 0.27 -14.64 11.88
CA SER A 66 -0.07 -13.50 12.72
C SER A 66 -1.50 -13.02 12.44
N PRO A 67 -2.29 -12.71 13.48
CA PRO A 67 -3.67 -12.28 13.31
C PRO A 67 -3.81 -10.85 12.75
N ASN A 68 -2.79 -10.01 12.88
CA ASN A 68 -2.83 -8.60 12.47
C ASN A 68 -1.43 -8.01 12.24
N LEU A 69 -1.37 -6.82 11.62
CA LEU A 69 -0.12 -6.12 11.32
C LEU A 69 0.67 -5.76 12.58
N LYS A 70 -0.01 -5.42 13.68
CA LYS A 70 0.66 -5.01 14.92
C LYS A 70 1.54 -6.13 15.49
N SER A 71 1.07 -7.37 15.44
CA SER A 71 1.83 -8.52 15.96
C SER A 71 3.10 -8.83 15.16
N LEU A 72 3.21 -8.35 13.92
CA LEU A 72 4.44 -8.44 13.12
C LEU A 72 5.44 -7.32 13.42
N GLY A 73 4.98 -6.24 14.03
CA GLY A 73 5.77 -5.03 14.26
C GLY A 73 6.73 -5.10 15.43
N PRO A 74 7.43 -3.99 15.69
CA PRO A 74 8.35 -3.89 16.81
C PRO A 74 7.62 -3.84 18.15
N SER A 75 8.27 -4.36 19.19
CA SER A 75 7.82 -4.20 20.58
C SER A 75 7.96 -2.74 21.05
N ALA A 76 7.00 -2.26 21.82
CA ALA A 76 7.05 -0.94 22.43
C ALA A 76 8.08 -0.86 23.59
N ALA A 77 8.51 -2.01 24.14
CA ALA A 77 9.48 -2.09 25.23
C ALA A 77 10.63 -3.02 24.84
N PRO A 78 11.90 -2.56 24.89
CA PRO A 78 13.05 -3.46 24.75
C PRO A 78 13.12 -4.42 25.94
N PRO A 79 13.53 -5.70 25.76
CA PRO A 79 14.26 -6.26 24.62
C PRO A 79 13.57 -7.41 23.87
N ALA A 80 12.27 -7.62 23.97
CA ALA A 80 11.71 -8.91 23.54
C ALA A 80 10.79 -8.79 22.33
N CYS A 81 11.29 -9.21 21.15
CA CYS A 81 10.43 -9.65 20.07
C CYS A 81 9.73 -10.95 20.49
N ASP A 82 8.42 -10.94 20.59
CA ASP A 82 7.59 -12.07 20.98
C ASP A 82 6.40 -12.26 20.00
N LYS A 83 5.52 -13.23 20.28
CA LYS A 83 4.35 -13.49 19.44
C LYS A 83 3.36 -12.33 19.32
N THR A 84 3.44 -11.32 20.18
CA THR A 84 2.58 -10.13 20.16
C THR A 84 3.24 -8.94 19.44
N ALA A 85 4.57 -9.01 19.25
CA ALA A 85 5.38 -7.99 18.59
C ALA A 85 6.67 -8.63 18.04
N ALA A 86 6.58 -9.26 16.88
CA ALA A 86 7.62 -10.15 16.35
C ALA A 86 8.81 -9.43 15.68
N CYS A 87 8.80 -8.10 15.60
CA CYS A 87 9.88 -7.27 15.02
C CYS A 87 10.23 -7.63 13.55
N LEU A 88 9.27 -8.08 12.76
CA LEU A 88 9.48 -8.52 11.39
C LEU A 88 9.16 -7.44 10.35
N ILE A 89 8.42 -6.40 10.74
CA ILE A 89 8.07 -5.26 9.89
C ILE A 89 8.34 -3.93 10.61
N ASP A 90 8.36 -2.85 9.84
CA ASP A 90 8.56 -1.50 10.38
C ASP A 90 7.34 -0.99 11.18
N ASN A 91 7.57 0.00 12.03
CA ASN A 91 6.53 0.58 12.90
C ASN A 91 5.41 1.29 12.10
N VAL A 92 5.69 1.72 10.87
CA VAL A 92 4.69 2.40 10.01
C VAL A 92 3.63 1.40 9.57
N LEU A 93 4.04 0.18 9.19
CA LEU A 93 3.14 -0.90 8.81
C LEU A 93 2.51 -1.61 10.01
N ALA A 94 3.13 -1.55 11.18
CA ALA A 94 2.66 -2.20 12.42
C ALA A 94 1.62 -1.37 13.19
N CYS A 95 0.84 -0.55 12.51
CA CYS A 95 -0.18 0.24 13.17
C CYS A 95 -1.41 -0.61 13.60
N SER A 96 -2.17 -0.08 14.56
CA SER A 96 -3.44 -0.69 15.03
C SER A 96 -4.68 0.05 14.52
N SER A 97 -4.59 0.71 13.37
CA SER A 97 -5.69 1.51 12.84
C SER A 97 -6.73 0.64 12.14
N ALA A 98 -8.00 0.86 12.45
CA ALA A 98 -9.13 0.24 11.74
C ALA A 98 -9.22 0.73 10.27
N THR A 99 -8.67 1.91 9.96
CA THR A 99 -8.65 2.50 8.62
C THR A 99 -7.43 2.08 7.80
N GLY A 100 -6.60 1.16 8.32
CA GLY A 100 -5.37 0.69 7.69
C GLY A 100 -4.13 1.49 8.06
N CYS A 101 -2.98 0.97 7.69
CA CYS A 101 -1.67 1.56 7.96
C CYS A 101 -1.18 2.31 6.71
N PRO A 102 -1.08 3.65 6.74
CA PRO A 102 -0.73 4.43 5.55
C PRO A 102 0.79 4.36 5.27
N LYS A 103 1.17 3.98 4.04
CA LYS A 103 2.55 4.01 3.55
C LYS A 103 2.57 4.19 2.03
N SER A 104 3.40 5.07 1.50
CA SER A 104 3.60 5.30 0.06
C SER A 104 2.29 5.50 -0.73
N GLY A 105 1.33 6.24 -0.16
CA GLY A 105 0.04 6.53 -0.81
C GLY A 105 -0.98 5.39 -0.77
N TYR A 106 -0.71 4.33 0.01
CA TYR A 106 -1.57 3.17 0.22
C TYR A 106 -1.90 2.95 1.68
N ASN A 107 -3.10 2.42 1.96
CA ASN A 107 -3.48 1.87 3.25
C ASN A 107 -3.33 0.35 3.22
N TYR A 108 -2.64 -0.20 4.20
CA TYR A 108 -2.40 -1.64 4.34
C TYR A 108 -3.28 -2.22 5.45
N PHE A 109 -3.82 -3.39 5.18
CA PHE A 109 -4.65 -4.16 6.11
C PHE A 109 -4.16 -5.59 6.17
N MET A 110 -4.36 -6.24 7.30
CA MET A 110 -4.15 -7.66 7.45
C MET A 110 -5.14 -8.26 8.45
N VAL A 111 -5.65 -9.42 8.13
CA VAL A 111 -6.52 -10.21 9.00
C VAL A 111 -6.08 -11.67 8.93
N GLY A 112 -5.90 -12.29 10.08
CA GLY A 112 -5.75 -13.74 10.19
C GLY A 112 -7.12 -14.44 10.07
N ALA A 113 -7.11 -15.69 9.59
CA ALA A 113 -8.28 -16.56 9.66
C ALA A 113 -8.74 -16.78 11.12
N THR A 114 -9.98 -17.21 11.29
CA THR A 114 -10.44 -17.67 12.60
C THR A 114 -9.55 -18.84 13.06
N PRO A 115 -9.02 -18.77 14.30
CA PRO A 115 -8.20 -19.87 14.80
C PRO A 115 -8.95 -21.21 14.75
N SER A 116 -8.23 -22.28 14.44
CA SER A 116 -8.75 -23.65 14.52
C SER A 116 -9.11 -24.03 15.96
N ALA A 117 -9.72 -25.17 16.17
CA ALA A 117 -10.01 -25.71 17.50
C ALA A 117 -8.75 -25.85 18.38
N SER A 118 -7.56 -25.99 17.76
CA SER A 118 -6.26 -26.00 18.43
C SER A 118 -5.68 -24.61 18.70
N GLY A 119 -6.40 -23.53 18.33
CA GLY A 119 -5.94 -22.15 18.49
C GLY A 119 -4.97 -21.65 17.40
N VAL A 120 -4.68 -22.48 16.38
CA VAL A 120 -3.73 -22.12 15.31
C VAL A 120 -4.44 -21.36 14.19
N VAL A 121 -3.87 -20.22 13.78
CA VAL A 121 -4.30 -19.42 12.62
C VAL A 121 -3.70 -20.05 11.36
N GLY A 122 -4.52 -20.71 10.55
CA GLY A 122 -4.07 -21.47 9.39
C GLY A 122 -3.95 -20.67 8.09
N ASP A 123 -4.52 -19.48 8.01
CA ASP A 123 -4.50 -18.62 6.82
C ASP A 123 -4.58 -17.15 7.21
N TYR A 124 -4.29 -16.25 6.27
CA TYR A 124 -4.40 -14.78 6.45
C TYR A 124 -4.76 -14.12 5.12
N ALA A 125 -5.26 -12.90 5.17
CA ALA A 125 -5.33 -12.01 4.02
C ALA A 125 -4.59 -10.72 4.34
N ALA A 126 -3.61 -10.38 3.51
CA ALA A 126 -2.94 -9.08 3.49
C ALA A 126 -3.46 -8.30 2.28
N SER A 127 -3.88 -7.06 2.47
CA SER A 127 -4.41 -6.23 1.40
C SER A 127 -3.88 -4.80 1.44
N ALA A 128 -3.84 -4.15 0.28
CA ALA A 128 -3.45 -2.76 0.12
C ALA A 128 -4.42 -2.05 -0.82
N SER A 129 -4.83 -0.84 -0.44
CA SER A 129 -5.72 0.02 -1.21
C SER A 129 -5.15 1.43 -1.29
N PRO A 130 -5.25 2.13 -2.46
CA PRO A 130 -4.79 3.51 -2.55
C PRO A 130 -5.60 4.40 -1.61
N ILE A 131 -4.94 5.35 -0.96
CA ILE A 131 -5.60 6.32 -0.05
C ILE A 131 -6.61 7.16 -0.84
N VAL A 132 -6.24 7.58 -2.06
CA VAL A 132 -7.13 8.28 -2.99
C VAL A 132 -6.99 7.64 -4.37
N VAL A 133 -8.05 6.99 -4.84
CA VAL A 133 -8.07 6.33 -6.14
C VAL A 133 -7.81 7.32 -7.27
N ASN A 134 -6.97 6.94 -8.26
CA ASN A 134 -6.52 7.77 -9.40
C ASN A 134 -5.74 9.04 -9.00
N SER A 135 -5.30 9.14 -7.76
CA SER A 135 -4.41 10.20 -7.29
C SER A 135 -3.15 9.61 -6.63
N THR A 136 -3.31 8.65 -5.73
CA THR A 136 -2.19 7.98 -5.07
C THR A 136 -1.87 6.62 -5.66
N GLY A 137 -2.83 5.97 -6.34
CA GLY A 137 -2.68 4.69 -7.01
C GLY A 137 -3.94 4.30 -7.77
N THR A 138 -3.86 3.21 -8.55
CA THR A 138 -4.96 2.72 -9.40
C THR A 138 -5.40 1.30 -9.08
N ASN A 139 -4.56 0.51 -8.41
CA ASN A 139 -4.79 -0.90 -8.16
C ASN A 139 -4.97 -1.19 -6.67
N ASN A 140 -5.89 -2.09 -6.34
CA ASN A 140 -5.90 -2.76 -5.05
C ASN A 140 -5.08 -4.04 -5.16
N PHE A 141 -4.39 -4.39 -4.08
CA PHE A 141 -3.58 -5.60 -4.00
C PHE A 141 -4.04 -6.47 -2.86
N CYS A 142 -3.99 -7.78 -3.04
CA CYS A 142 -4.14 -8.71 -1.93
C CYS A 142 -3.32 -9.99 -2.12
N SER A 143 -3.05 -10.66 -1.01
CA SER A 143 -2.38 -11.95 -0.96
C SER A 143 -2.85 -12.73 0.28
N THR A 144 -2.80 -14.05 0.21
CA THR A 144 -3.14 -14.97 1.29
C THR A 144 -1.95 -15.89 1.60
N ALA A 145 -2.14 -16.92 2.40
CA ALA A 145 -1.08 -17.87 2.75
C ALA A 145 -0.47 -18.63 1.55
N ASP A 146 -1.13 -18.61 0.38
CA ASP A 146 -0.56 -19.11 -0.88
C ASP A 146 0.55 -18.22 -1.45
N ALA A 147 0.79 -17.04 -0.84
CA ALA A 147 1.78 -16.03 -1.22
C ALA A 147 1.62 -15.50 -2.66
N VAL A 148 0.52 -15.82 -3.34
CA VAL A 148 0.22 -15.29 -4.68
C VAL A 148 -0.26 -13.86 -4.56
N LEU A 149 0.50 -12.92 -5.17
CA LEU A 149 0.08 -11.53 -5.24
C LEU A 149 -0.98 -11.37 -6.32
N ARG A 150 -2.12 -10.86 -5.94
CA ARG A 150 -3.25 -10.58 -6.82
C ARG A 150 -3.53 -9.10 -6.87
N SER A 151 -3.95 -8.60 -8.04
CA SER A 151 -4.37 -7.22 -8.18
C SER A 151 -5.76 -7.09 -8.78
N PHE A 152 -6.44 -6.04 -8.38
CA PHE A 152 -7.73 -5.63 -8.91
C PHE A 152 -7.66 -4.15 -9.25
N LYS A 153 -7.87 -3.83 -10.53
CA LYS A 153 -7.94 -2.45 -10.96
C LYS A 153 -9.26 -1.85 -10.48
N THR A 154 -9.20 -0.81 -9.68
CA THR A 154 -10.41 -0.11 -9.26
C THR A 154 -11.04 0.54 -10.48
N ALA A 155 -12.11 -0.05 -11.02
CA ALA A 155 -12.90 0.60 -12.06
C ALA A 155 -13.55 1.85 -11.45
N ILE A 156 -13.41 2.98 -12.13
CA ILE A 156 -14.18 4.20 -11.79
C ILE A 156 -15.60 3.96 -12.29
N PRO A 157 -16.63 3.88 -11.44
CA PRO A 157 -17.98 4.13 -11.92
C PRO A 157 -18.02 5.61 -12.30
N ALA A 158 -18.59 5.90 -13.47
CA ALA A 158 -18.87 7.27 -13.89
C ALA A 158 -19.72 8.00 -12.84
N PRO A 159 -19.70 9.30 -12.81
CA PRO A 159 -19.38 10.33 -11.85
C PRO A 159 -20.28 10.35 -10.61
N SER A 160 -20.25 9.37 -9.78
CA SER A 160 -20.94 9.45 -8.47
C SER A 160 -20.33 8.46 -7.50
N SER A 161 -19.80 9.05 -6.45
CA SER A 161 -19.30 8.41 -5.24
C SER A 161 -17.96 7.67 -5.34
N VAL A 162 -17.13 8.00 -4.40
CA VAL A 162 -15.96 7.33 -3.88
C VAL A 162 -15.92 5.87 -4.32
N ALA A 163 -14.98 5.54 -5.23
CA ALA A 163 -14.66 4.14 -5.50
C ALA A 163 -14.40 3.45 -4.15
N PRO A 164 -14.84 2.20 -3.94
CA PRO A 164 -14.66 1.53 -2.68
C PRO A 164 -13.17 1.39 -2.40
N GLN A 165 -12.65 2.35 -1.67
CA GLN A 165 -11.42 2.17 -0.92
C GLN A 165 -11.69 0.99 0.01
N LEU A 166 -10.77 0.06 0.11
CA LEU A 166 -10.84 -0.90 1.18
C LEU A 166 -10.76 -0.10 2.48
N THR A 167 -11.88 0.05 3.16
CA THR A 167 -11.97 0.67 4.49
C THR A 167 -11.80 -0.37 5.58
N ALA A 168 -11.68 -1.64 5.18
CA ALA A 168 -11.50 -2.79 6.04
C ALA A 168 -10.62 -3.84 5.34
N PRO A 169 -10.00 -4.78 6.08
CA PRO A 169 -9.25 -5.87 5.49
C PRO A 169 -10.13 -6.70 4.55
N GLU A 170 -9.61 -7.06 3.38
CA GLU A 170 -10.28 -8.04 2.50
C GLU A 170 -10.35 -9.39 3.19
N SER A 171 -11.47 -10.07 3.02
CA SER A 171 -11.59 -11.45 3.49
C SER A 171 -10.71 -12.38 2.66
N ILE A 172 -10.26 -13.48 3.25
CA ILE A 172 -9.47 -14.51 2.58
C ILE A 172 -10.21 -15.02 1.33
N ALA A 173 -11.51 -15.31 1.46
CA ALA A 173 -12.34 -15.78 0.36
C ALA A 173 -12.42 -14.76 -0.80
N ASN A 174 -12.57 -13.47 -0.51
CA ASN A 174 -12.61 -12.42 -1.53
C ASN A 174 -11.28 -12.30 -2.27
N CYS A 175 -10.15 -12.40 -1.55
CA CYS A 175 -8.83 -12.35 -2.15
C CYS A 175 -8.55 -13.55 -3.07
N GLN A 176 -9.02 -14.73 -2.71
CA GLN A 176 -8.84 -15.96 -3.49
C GLN A 176 -9.80 -16.07 -4.68
N THR A 177 -10.87 -15.26 -4.72
CA THR A 177 -11.87 -15.32 -5.79
C THR A 177 -11.34 -14.67 -7.05
N ILE A 178 -11.06 -15.46 -8.08
CA ILE A 178 -10.51 -15.04 -9.40
C ILE A 178 -11.40 -14.01 -10.12
N THR A 179 -12.69 -13.97 -9.81
CA THR A 179 -13.62 -13.00 -10.42
C THR A 179 -13.34 -11.56 -10.04
N LYS A 180 -12.71 -11.33 -8.88
CA LYS A 180 -12.37 -9.97 -8.39
C LYS A 180 -10.87 -9.66 -8.52
N TYR A 181 -10.02 -10.61 -8.21
CA TYR A 181 -8.56 -10.43 -8.22
C TYR A 181 -7.90 -11.40 -9.19
N GLY A 182 -7.11 -10.87 -10.13
CA GLY A 182 -6.24 -11.66 -11.00
C GLY A 182 -4.82 -11.75 -10.46
N PRO A 183 -4.08 -12.86 -10.73
CA PRO A 183 -2.66 -12.93 -10.40
C PRO A 183 -1.88 -11.90 -11.22
N ILE A 184 -0.88 -11.27 -10.59
CA ILE A 184 0.07 -10.40 -11.30
C ILE A 184 1.14 -11.32 -11.89
N GLN A 185 1.27 -11.27 -13.22
CA GLN A 185 2.34 -11.95 -13.98
C GLN A 185 3.65 -11.17 -13.89
#